data_6f012bef8e34e511700ac2e63d400181
#
_entry.id   6f012bef8e34e511700ac2e63d400181
#
_cell.length_a   1.000
_cell.length_b   1.000
_cell.length_c   1.000
_cell.angle_alpha   90.00
_cell.angle_beta   90.00
_cell.angle_gamma   90.00
#
_symmetry.space_group_name_H-M   'P 1'
#
loop_
_entity.id
_entity.type
_entity.pdbx_description
1 polymer ?
#
loop_
_entity_poly.entity_id
_entity_poly.type
_entity_poly.pdbx_seq_one_letter_code
_entity_poly.pdbx_strand_id
1 'polypeptide(L)'
;MTELFEARNPSNPAVVSEIDGVISFGKIKRGNREIIVESKTGEIKKYLVKLSNQILVQENDFVKAGMPLSDGSITPNDILNIKGPSAVQQYLVNEVQVYRLQGVKINDKHFEVLIRQMMQKVQIQDSGDSIFLEGQIVHKNEFIHENDSLFGKKVIESAGNSENLKVG
;
A
#
# COMPACT_ATOMS: atom_id res chain seq x y z
N MET A 1 -3.82 13.75 15.22
CA MET A 1 -3.56 14.51 13.97
C MET A 1 -2.10 14.45 13.53
N THR A 2 -1.16 14.85 14.34
CA THR A 2 0.28 14.84 13.99
C THR A 2 0.75 13.45 13.53
N GLU A 3 0.41 12.40 14.25
CA GLU A 3 0.76 11.01 13.90
C GLU A 3 0.20 10.57 12.55
N LEU A 4 -1.01 11.03 12.20
CA LEU A 4 -1.65 10.72 10.93
C LEU A 4 -0.93 11.38 9.75
N PHE A 5 -0.55 12.67 9.89
CA PHE A 5 0.18 13.39 8.84
C PHE A 5 1.65 13.02 8.75
N GLU A 6 2.23 12.47 9.81
CA GLU A 6 3.58 11.88 9.81
C GLU A 6 3.59 10.43 9.34
N ALA A 7 2.41 9.86 9.03
CA ALA A 7 2.23 8.46 8.62
C ALA A 7 2.88 7.46 9.61
N ARG A 8 2.81 7.75 10.90
CA ARG A 8 3.33 6.86 11.95
C ARG A 8 2.46 5.62 12.06
N ASN A 9 3.11 4.48 12.30
CA ASN A 9 2.38 3.26 12.59
C ASN A 9 1.71 3.37 13.97
N PRO A 10 0.44 2.96 14.09
CA PRO A 10 -0.25 2.93 15.37
C PRO A 10 0.42 1.95 16.34
N SER A 11 0.25 2.18 17.64
CA SER A 11 0.81 1.32 18.69
C SER A 11 0.24 -0.11 18.66
N ASN A 12 -1.00 -0.26 18.22
CA ASN A 12 -1.66 -1.56 18.03
C ASN A 12 -2.24 -1.65 16.61
N PRO A 13 -1.40 -2.02 15.61
CA PRO A 13 -1.87 -2.15 14.24
C PRO A 13 -2.78 -3.38 14.09
N ALA A 14 -3.88 -3.22 13.36
CA ALA A 14 -4.71 -4.32 12.93
C ALA A 14 -3.98 -5.16 11.87
N VAL A 15 -4.15 -6.47 11.91
CA VAL A 15 -3.73 -7.33 10.81
C VAL A 15 -4.79 -7.29 9.72
N VAL A 16 -4.39 -6.97 8.49
CA VAL A 16 -5.28 -6.79 7.35
C VAL A 16 -5.01 -7.86 6.30
N SER A 17 -6.06 -8.37 5.65
CA SER A 17 -5.89 -9.31 4.53
C SER A 17 -5.38 -8.59 3.29
N GLU A 18 -4.34 -9.12 2.65
CA GLU A 18 -3.79 -8.60 1.41
C GLU A 18 -4.50 -9.17 0.18
N ILE A 19 -5.16 -10.32 0.31
CA ILE A 19 -5.84 -11.04 -0.78
C ILE A 19 -7.30 -11.30 -0.45
N ASP A 20 -8.10 -11.50 -1.48
CA ASP A 20 -9.47 -11.99 -1.34
C ASP A 20 -9.45 -13.51 -1.13
N GLY A 21 -10.16 -14.00 -0.14
CA GLY A 21 -10.18 -15.44 0.09
C GLY A 21 -11.03 -15.89 1.26
N VAL A 22 -11.01 -17.19 1.50
CA VAL A 22 -11.70 -17.85 2.61
C VAL A 22 -10.72 -18.06 3.76
N ILE A 23 -11.18 -17.81 4.98
CA ILE A 23 -10.39 -17.93 6.19
C ILE A 23 -10.39 -19.37 6.71
N SER A 24 -9.21 -19.83 7.10
CA SER A 24 -9.02 -20.99 7.95
C SER A 24 -8.05 -20.67 9.10
N PHE A 25 -8.28 -21.27 10.25
CA PHE A 25 -7.40 -21.07 11.40
C PHE A 25 -6.32 -22.15 11.45
N GLY A 26 -5.09 -21.68 11.54
CA GLY A 26 -3.93 -22.54 11.74
C GLY A 26 -3.58 -22.78 13.21
N LYS A 27 -2.39 -23.28 13.44
CA LYS A 27 -1.87 -23.62 14.77
C LYS A 27 -1.49 -22.36 15.56
N ILE A 28 -1.64 -22.44 16.88
CA ILE A 28 -1.13 -21.42 17.79
C ILE A 28 0.37 -21.62 17.96
N LYS A 29 1.17 -20.62 17.62
CA LYS A 29 2.63 -20.64 17.75
C LYS A 29 3.10 -19.45 18.59
N ARG A 30 3.83 -19.69 19.66
CA ARG A 30 4.48 -18.67 20.49
C ARG A 30 3.57 -17.50 20.90
N GLY A 31 2.33 -17.79 21.31
CA GLY A 31 1.38 -16.75 21.72
C GLY A 31 0.70 -15.99 20.57
N ASN A 32 0.89 -16.42 19.32
CA ASN A 32 0.20 -15.90 18.15
C ASN A 32 -0.68 -16.97 17.52
N ARG A 33 -1.85 -16.59 17.05
CA ARG A 33 -2.73 -17.45 16.26
C ARG A 33 -2.44 -17.25 14.78
N GLU A 34 -2.26 -18.31 14.05
CA GLU A 34 -2.09 -18.30 12.60
C GLU A 34 -3.48 -18.23 11.95
N ILE A 35 -3.70 -17.23 11.08
CA ILE A 35 -4.87 -17.11 10.21
C ILE A 35 -4.38 -17.34 8.79
N ILE A 36 -5.03 -18.24 8.09
CA ILE A 36 -4.71 -18.59 6.71
C ILE A 36 -5.84 -18.07 5.82
N VAL A 37 -5.50 -17.30 4.81
CA VAL A 37 -6.44 -16.83 3.79
C VAL A 37 -6.10 -17.54 2.48
N GLU A 38 -7.06 -18.28 1.95
CA GLU A 38 -6.94 -19.01 0.69
C GLU A 38 -7.80 -18.35 -0.37
N SER A 39 -7.14 -17.88 -1.44
CA SER A 39 -7.81 -17.28 -2.59
C SER A 39 -8.39 -18.34 -3.51
N LYS A 40 -9.41 -17.98 -4.29
CA LYS A 40 -9.96 -18.82 -5.37
C LYS A 40 -8.93 -19.17 -6.44
N THR A 41 -7.84 -18.41 -6.55
CA THR A 41 -6.72 -18.67 -7.47
C THR A 41 -5.72 -19.69 -6.93
N GLY A 42 -5.90 -20.20 -5.68
CA GLY A 42 -4.98 -21.12 -5.03
C GLY A 42 -3.81 -20.42 -4.30
N GLU A 43 -3.80 -19.10 -4.26
CA GLU A 43 -2.83 -18.34 -3.47
C GLU A 43 -3.18 -18.45 -1.98
N ILE A 44 -2.17 -18.79 -1.15
CA ILE A 44 -2.34 -18.93 0.29
C ILE A 44 -1.44 -17.94 1.00
N LYS A 45 -2.03 -17.06 1.81
CA LYS A 45 -1.29 -16.15 2.70
C LYS A 45 -1.58 -16.47 4.16
N LYS A 46 -0.52 -16.39 4.99
CA LYS A 46 -0.56 -16.70 6.41
C LYS A 46 -0.27 -15.45 7.23
N TYR A 47 -1.16 -15.14 8.14
CA TYR A 47 -1.06 -14.00 9.03
C TYR A 47 -0.94 -14.46 10.47
N LEU A 48 -0.09 -13.80 11.26
CA LEU A 48 0.10 -14.07 12.67
C LEU A 48 -0.56 -12.98 13.50
N VAL A 49 -1.61 -13.33 14.21
CA VAL A 49 -2.34 -12.42 15.11
C VAL A 49 -1.99 -12.75 16.55
N LYS A 50 -1.62 -11.74 17.34
CA LYS A 50 -1.37 -11.91 18.78
C LYS A 50 -2.65 -12.37 19.49
N LEU A 51 -2.53 -13.29 20.45
CA LEU A 51 -3.68 -13.75 21.25
C LEU A 51 -4.29 -12.63 22.10
N SER A 52 -3.56 -11.53 22.34
CA SER A 52 -4.09 -10.34 23.02
C SER A 52 -5.06 -9.53 22.16
N ASN A 53 -5.01 -9.68 20.85
CA ASN A 53 -5.87 -8.97 19.90
C ASN A 53 -7.12 -9.79 19.62
N GLN A 54 -8.27 -9.14 19.64
CA GLN A 54 -9.53 -9.79 19.28
C GLN A 54 -9.53 -10.09 17.78
N ILE A 55 -9.89 -11.32 17.42
CA ILE A 55 -10.08 -11.73 16.02
C ILE A 55 -11.50 -11.36 15.62
N LEU A 56 -11.64 -10.66 14.49
CA LEU A 56 -12.93 -10.14 14.00
C LEU A 56 -13.62 -11.07 13.00
N VAL A 57 -12.95 -12.14 12.61
CA VAL A 57 -13.38 -13.07 11.55
C VAL A 57 -13.57 -14.48 12.10
N GLN A 58 -14.42 -15.26 11.43
CA GLN A 58 -14.69 -16.65 11.79
C GLN A 58 -14.11 -17.61 10.75
N GLU A 59 -14.06 -18.89 11.09
CA GLU A 59 -13.64 -19.95 10.16
C GLU A 59 -14.63 -20.06 9.01
N ASN A 60 -14.11 -20.20 7.79
CA ASN A 60 -14.86 -20.20 6.53
C ASN A 60 -15.50 -18.88 6.11
N ASP A 61 -15.21 -17.76 6.80
CA ASP A 61 -15.64 -16.45 6.34
C ASP A 61 -14.89 -16.06 5.06
N PHE A 62 -15.60 -15.40 4.15
CA PHE A 62 -14.99 -14.78 2.98
C PHE A 62 -14.57 -13.35 3.28
N VAL A 63 -13.28 -13.05 3.12
CA VAL A 63 -12.72 -11.70 3.29
C VAL A 63 -12.24 -11.13 1.98
N LYS A 64 -12.35 -9.80 1.87
CA LYS A 64 -11.79 -9.04 0.76
C LYS A 64 -10.45 -8.42 1.13
N ALA A 65 -9.61 -8.18 0.15
CA ALA A 65 -8.36 -7.45 0.32
C ALA A 65 -8.61 -6.08 1.01
N GLY A 66 -7.81 -5.80 2.04
CA GLY A 66 -7.96 -4.62 2.89
C GLY A 66 -9.03 -4.71 3.99
N MET A 67 -9.55 -5.92 4.27
CA MET A 67 -10.45 -6.15 5.41
C MET A 67 -9.63 -6.50 6.65
N PRO A 68 -9.92 -5.89 7.82
CA PRO A 68 -9.21 -6.21 9.07
C PRO A 68 -9.58 -7.62 9.56
N LEU A 69 -8.56 -8.40 9.91
CA LEU A 69 -8.70 -9.73 10.50
C LEU A 69 -8.68 -9.67 12.03
N SER A 70 -8.03 -8.65 12.58
CA SER A 70 -7.95 -8.43 14.02
C SER A 70 -8.37 -7.02 14.40
N ASP A 71 -8.70 -6.84 15.68
CA ASP A 71 -8.89 -5.54 16.28
C ASP A 71 -7.61 -4.70 16.23
N GLY A 72 -7.76 -3.38 16.11
CA GLY A 72 -6.67 -2.41 16.02
C GLY A 72 -6.92 -1.35 14.94
N SER A 73 -5.97 -0.43 14.80
CA SER A 73 -6.04 0.62 13.77
C SER A 73 -5.36 0.16 12.49
N ILE A 74 -6.03 0.35 11.35
CA ILE A 74 -5.45 0.02 10.04
C ILE A 74 -4.33 1.02 9.74
N THR A 75 -3.18 0.55 9.27
CA THR A 75 -2.08 1.45 8.90
C THR A 75 -2.33 2.07 7.52
N PRO A 76 -1.99 3.36 7.31
CA PRO A 76 -2.08 3.96 5.98
C PRO A 76 -1.23 3.23 4.93
N ASN A 77 -0.09 2.67 5.36
CA ASN A 77 0.80 1.89 4.49
C ASN A 77 0.15 0.60 3.97
N ASP A 78 -0.60 -0.11 4.82
CA ASP A 78 -1.32 -1.32 4.40
C ASP A 78 -2.40 -0.99 3.38
N ILE A 79 -3.14 0.11 3.60
CA ILE A 79 -4.14 0.58 2.64
C ILE A 79 -3.49 0.94 1.31
N LEU A 80 -2.32 1.61 1.35
CA LEU A 80 -1.58 1.99 0.14
C LEU A 80 -1.17 0.75 -0.68
N ASN A 81 -0.61 -0.24 0.00
CA ASN A 81 -0.10 -1.45 -0.65
C ASN A 81 -1.23 -2.34 -1.20
N ILE A 82 -2.37 -2.39 -0.51
CA ILE A 82 -3.47 -3.29 -0.86
C ILE A 82 -4.47 -2.63 -1.81
N LYS A 83 -4.90 -1.40 -1.49
CA LYS A 83 -6.00 -0.70 -2.19
C LYS A 83 -5.54 0.45 -3.09
N GLY A 84 -4.26 0.81 -2.99
CA GLY A 84 -3.66 1.87 -3.80
C GLY A 84 -3.86 3.29 -3.27
N PRO A 85 -3.29 4.30 -3.98
CA PRO A 85 -3.18 5.67 -3.50
C PRO A 85 -4.54 6.38 -3.30
N SER A 86 -5.53 6.11 -4.16
CA SER A 86 -6.87 6.73 -4.05
C SER A 86 -7.60 6.33 -2.77
N ALA A 87 -7.47 5.06 -2.37
CA ALA A 87 -8.07 4.56 -1.14
C ALA A 87 -7.42 5.16 0.11
N VAL A 88 -6.09 5.36 0.09
CA VAL A 88 -5.38 6.05 1.18
C VAL A 88 -5.83 7.49 1.31
N GLN A 89 -5.99 8.21 0.20
CA GLN A 89 -6.48 9.60 0.23
C GLN A 89 -7.85 9.67 0.89
N GLN A 90 -8.78 8.81 0.49
CA GLN A 90 -10.11 8.76 1.07
C GLN A 90 -10.08 8.39 2.55
N TYR A 91 -9.26 7.41 2.93
CA TYR A 91 -9.08 7.00 4.32
C TYR A 91 -8.59 8.17 5.18
N LEU A 92 -7.53 8.87 4.74
CA LEU A 92 -6.98 10.00 5.48
C LEU A 92 -7.97 11.15 5.64
N VAL A 93 -8.75 11.47 4.59
CA VAL A 93 -9.82 12.48 4.69
C VAL A 93 -10.88 12.06 5.70
N ASN A 94 -11.32 10.79 5.68
CA ASN A 94 -12.33 10.29 6.60
C ASN A 94 -11.84 10.30 8.06
N GLU A 95 -10.59 9.89 8.30
CA GLU A 95 -9.99 9.91 9.64
C GLU A 95 -9.88 11.33 10.20
N VAL A 96 -9.60 12.32 9.36
CA VAL A 96 -9.58 13.71 9.77
C VAL A 96 -10.98 14.23 10.06
N GLN A 97 -12.02 13.74 9.37
CA GLN A 97 -13.40 14.14 9.63
C GLN A 97 -13.86 13.79 11.05
N VAL A 98 -13.32 12.76 11.68
CA VAL A 98 -13.59 12.42 13.08
C VAL A 98 -13.27 13.59 14.02
N TYR A 99 -12.26 14.41 13.71
CA TYR A 99 -11.93 15.60 14.50
C TYR A 99 -12.96 16.74 14.35
N ARG A 100 -13.74 16.76 13.27
CA ARG A 100 -14.86 17.69 13.11
C ARG A 100 -15.96 17.47 14.16
N LEU A 101 -16.18 16.22 14.56
CA LEU A 101 -17.14 15.86 15.59
C LEU A 101 -16.76 16.47 16.95
N GLN A 102 -15.50 16.87 17.13
CA GLN A 102 -15.01 17.55 18.31
C GLN A 102 -15.19 19.08 18.27
N GLY A 103 -16.00 19.59 17.33
CA GLY A 103 -16.40 21.01 17.27
C GLY A 103 -15.53 21.94 16.44
N VAL A 104 -14.52 21.40 15.75
CA VAL A 104 -13.63 22.20 14.89
C VAL A 104 -14.20 22.25 13.45
N LYS A 105 -14.70 23.42 13.05
CA LYS A 105 -15.20 23.64 11.68
C LYS A 105 -14.05 23.97 10.74
N ILE A 106 -13.40 22.95 10.17
CA ILE A 106 -12.39 23.10 9.12
C ILE A 106 -12.95 22.53 7.82
N ASN A 107 -12.74 23.25 6.71
CA ASN A 107 -13.16 22.78 5.39
C ASN A 107 -12.25 21.63 4.93
N ASP A 108 -12.83 20.58 4.35
CA ASP A 108 -12.13 19.38 3.84
C ASP A 108 -11.06 19.71 2.80
N LYS A 109 -11.26 20.80 2.04
CA LYS A 109 -10.29 21.26 1.03
C LYS A 109 -8.89 21.51 1.61
N HIS A 110 -8.79 21.96 2.86
CA HIS A 110 -7.49 22.18 3.50
C HIS A 110 -6.76 20.86 3.73
N PHE A 111 -7.49 19.82 4.13
CA PHE A 111 -6.93 18.48 4.34
C PHE A 111 -6.59 17.79 3.02
N GLU A 112 -7.42 17.97 2.00
CA GLU A 112 -7.16 17.44 0.65
C GLU A 112 -5.86 17.99 0.07
N VAL A 113 -5.58 19.30 0.28
CA VAL A 113 -4.32 19.93 -0.14
C VAL A 113 -3.13 19.33 0.60
N LEU A 114 -3.24 19.13 1.92
CA LEU A 114 -2.18 18.52 2.71
C LEU A 114 -1.90 17.07 2.29
N ILE A 115 -2.96 16.28 2.10
CA ILE A 115 -2.84 14.89 1.65
C ILE A 115 -2.22 14.83 0.25
N ARG A 116 -2.63 15.70 -0.66
CA ARG A 116 -2.00 15.82 -1.97
C ARG A 116 -0.50 16.11 -1.86
N GLN A 117 -0.11 16.98 -0.93
CA GLN A 117 1.29 17.29 -0.66
C GLN A 117 2.06 16.07 -0.16
N MET A 118 1.47 15.28 0.76
CA MET A 118 2.08 14.06 1.28
C MET A 118 2.34 13.02 0.18
N MET A 119 1.52 12.97 -0.85
CA MET A 119 1.58 11.99 -1.94
C MET A 119 2.33 12.48 -3.19
N GLN A 120 3.12 13.54 -3.07
CA GLN A 120 3.90 14.07 -4.19
C GLN A 120 5.12 13.24 -4.56
N LYS A 121 5.64 12.44 -3.64
CA LYS A 121 6.86 11.66 -3.81
C LYS A 121 6.56 10.19 -3.95
N VAL A 122 7.37 9.51 -4.75
CA VAL A 122 7.34 8.07 -4.96
C VAL A 122 8.73 7.49 -4.72
N GLN A 123 8.78 6.27 -4.21
CA GLN A 123 10.03 5.53 -4.06
C GLN A 123 10.19 4.58 -5.24
N ILE A 124 11.35 4.62 -5.88
CA ILE A 124 11.69 3.73 -6.98
C ILE A 124 11.97 2.34 -6.42
N GLN A 125 11.23 1.34 -6.86
CA GLN A 125 11.45 -0.06 -6.49
C GLN A 125 12.41 -0.75 -7.47
N ASP A 126 12.17 -0.53 -8.76
CA ASP A 126 12.98 -1.05 -9.85
C ASP A 126 13.32 0.12 -10.78
N SER A 127 14.60 0.31 -11.04
CA SER A 127 15.07 1.40 -11.89
C SER A 127 14.92 1.11 -13.39
N GLY A 128 14.89 -0.17 -13.77
CA GLY A 128 14.87 -0.56 -15.18
C GLY A 128 15.91 0.21 -15.99
N ASP A 129 15.51 0.73 -17.16
CA ASP A 129 16.34 1.54 -18.05
C ASP A 129 16.31 3.06 -17.74
N SER A 130 15.75 3.45 -16.59
CA SER A 130 15.65 4.85 -16.19
C SER A 130 16.95 5.36 -15.55
N ILE A 131 17.07 6.70 -15.46
CA ILE A 131 18.19 7.36 -14.79
C ILE A 131 18.14 7.24 -13.25
N PHE A 132 17.06 6.68 -12.69
CA PHE A 132 16.86 6.61 -11.26
C PHE A 132 17.63 5.44 -10.63
N LEU A 133 17.90 5.57 -9.32
CA LEU A 133 18.47 4.49 -8.52
C LEU A 133 17.38 3.78 -7.73
N GLU A 134 17.55 2.47 -7.52
CA GLU A 134 16.68 1.70 -6.65
C GLU A 134 16.67 2.29 -5.23
N GLY A 135 15.47 2.41 -4.65
CA GLY A 135 15.28 3.02 -3.35
C GLY A 135 15.27 4.54 -3.32
N GLN A 136 15.57 5.22 -4.44
CA GLN A 136 15.54 6.68 -4.53
C GLN A 136 14.13 7.21 -4.39
N ILE A 137 13.99 8.34 -3.65
CA ILE A 137 12.72 9.05 -3.52
C ILE A 137 12.73 10.24 -4.48
N VAL A 138 11.81 10.20 -5.45
CA VAL A 138 11.70 11.21 -6.51
C VAL A 138 10.32 11.86 -6.53
N HIS A 139 10.21 13.01 -7.18
CA HIS A 139 8.92 13.67 -7.37
C HIS A 139 8.09 12.89 -8.40
N LYS A 140 6.78 12.72 -8.13
CA LYS A 140 5.88 11.97 -9.02
C LYS A 140 5.91 12.46 -10.46
N ASN A 141 6.04 13.79 -10.66
CA ASN A 141 6.08 14.37 -12.00
C ASN A 141 7.37 14.01 -12.74
N GLU A 142 8.52 13.97 -12.05
CA GLU A 142 9.80 13.54 -12.61
C GLU A 142 9.74 12.08 -13.04
N PHE A 143 9.16 11.23 -12.18
CA PHE A 143 8.94 9.82 -12.49
C PHE A 143 8.06 9.63 -13.73
N ILE A 144 6.95 10.35 -13.86
CA ILE A 144 6.08 10.29 -15.03
C ILE A 144 6.82 10.75 -16.30
N HIS A 145 7.55 11.88 -16.20
CA HIS A 145 8.28 12.44 -17.33
C HIS A 145 9.34 11.46 -17.83
N GLU A 146 10.08 10.82 -16.94
CA GLU A 146 11.09 9.83 -17.32
C GLU A 146 10.45 8.58 -17.95
N ASN A 147 9.35 8.07 -17.37
CA ASN A 147 8.61 6.96 -17.98
C ASN A 147 8.10 7.31 -19.39
N ASP A 148 7.57 8.52 -19.59
CA ASP A 148 7.12 8.98 -20.89
C ASP A 148 8.30 9.06 -21.89
N SER A 149 9.48 9.44 -21.41
CA SER A 149 10.69 9.51 -22.26
C SER A 149 11.19 8.14 -22.69
N LEU A 150 10.98 7.11 -21.85
CA LEU A 150 11.36 5.72 -22.14
C LEU A 150 10.30 5.00 -22.97
N PHE A 151 9.06 5.47 -22.96
CA PHE A 151 7.97 4.85 -23.68
C PHE A 151 8.23 4.82 -25.19
N GLY A 152 8.14 3.64 -25.79
CA GLY A 152 8.35 3.43 -27.23
C GLY A 152 9.81 3.27 -27.65
N LYS A 153 10.80 3.36 -26.76
CA LYS A 153 12.19 2.99 -27.05
C LYS A 153 12.26 1.48 -27.30
N LYS A 154 13.12 1.11 -28.26
CA LYS A 154 13.34 -0.30 -28.64
C LYS A 154 14.78 -0.67 -28.33
N VAL A 155 14.97 -1.88 -27.82
CA VAL A 155 16.29 -2.47 -27.65
C VAL A 155 16.78 -2.97 -29.04
N ILE A 156 17.99 -2.65 -29.38
CA ILE A 156 18.61 -3.08 -30.64
C ILE A 156 19.36 -4.39 -30.36
N GLU A 157 18.81 -5.50 -30.84
CA GLU A 157 19.44 -6.81 -30.70
C GLU A 157 20.63 -6.99 -31.63
N SER A 158 20.56 -6.40 -32.82
CA SER A 158 21.65 -6.43 -33.79
C SER A 158 21.71 -5.12 -34.59
N ALA A 159 22.86 -4.50 -34.62
CA ALA A 159 23.07 -3.25 -35.37
C ALA A 159 23.16 -3.44 -36.88
N GLY A 160 23.30 -4.68 -37.38
CA GLY A 160 23.48 -4.97 -38.79
C GLY A 160 24.67 -4.21 -39.37
N ASN A 161 24.46 -3.52 -40.51
CA ASN A 161 25.48 -2.71 -41.18
C ASN A 161 25.47 -1.23 -40.74
N SER A 162 24.78 -0.89 -39.63
CA SER A 162 24.69 0.49 -39.15
C SER A 162 25.81 0.81 -38.17
N GLU A 163 26.70 1.75 -38.53
CA GLU A 163 27.82 2.16 -37.66
C GLU A 163 27.38 3.01 -36.44
N ASN A 164 26.18 3.60 -36.50
CA ASN A 164 25.68 4.54 -35.48
C ASN A 164 24.76 3.91 -34.41
N LEU A 165 24.43 2.62 -34.53
CA LEU A 165 23.57 1.92 -33.63
C LEU A 165 24.40 1.06 -32.65
N LYS A 166 24.19 1.25 -31.36
CA LYS A 166 24.78 0.39 -30.33
C LYS A 166 23.78 -0.66 -29.92
N VAL A 167 24.22 -1.90 -29.80
CA VAL A 167 23.47 -2.98 -29.19
C VAL A 167 23.34 -2.67 -27.70
N GLY A 168 22.10 -2.62 -27.18
CA GLY A 168 21.79 -2.26 -25.79
C GLY A 168 21.78 -3.44 -24.85
#